data_bd705a83a0aecca03992a9d3e0aeb8f4
#
_entry.id   bd705a83a0aecca03992a9d3e0aeb8f4
#
_cell.length_a   1.000
_cell.length_b   1.000
_cell.length_c   1.000
_cell.angle_alpha   90.00
_cell.angle_beta   90.00
_cell.angle_gamma   90.00
#
_symmetry.space_group_name_H-M   'P 1'
#
loop_
_entity.id
_entity.type
_entity.pdbx_description
1 polymer ?
#
loop_
_entity_poly.entity_id
_entity_poly.type
_entity_poly.pdbx_seq_one_letter_code
_entity_poly.pdbx_strand_id
1 'polypeptide(L)'
;MKNIFIIIILTFCSLASSLAQGKYEVFRKEMSLIEKQENEYRKVIWGENDFSQDYKDSVYKKHQVLVKEKVEFAKNTIRENRDDERFLKVLDIYVRNFLSLDEFEAELKMFSCQVQKTEACQRYFEFIKYARINTPGKQCIDFEMKGHDGKTIKFSDVYKKHKLVLIDFWASWCGACRATMPSIKKMYEVYHEKGVEVVSVS
;
A
#
# COMPACT_ATOMS: atom_id res chain seq x y z
N MET A 1 25.85 18.09 -14.45
CA MET A 1 25.14 18.01 -13.18
C MET A 1 25.54 16.67 -12.52
N LYS A 2 26.64 16.73 -11.79
CA LYS A 2 27.26 15.54 -11.18
C LYS A 2 26.76 15.37 -9.76
N ASN A 3 26.27 14.17 -9.43
CA ASN A 3 26.37 13.54 -8.12
C ASN A 3 25.66 14.22 -6.92
N ILE A 4 24.32 14.33 -6.95
CA ILE A 4 23.51 14.49 -5.74
C ILE A 4 23.37 13.14 -5.00
N PHE A 5 23.52 12.02 -5.69
CA PHE A 5 23.33 10.65 -5.17
C PHE A 5 24.38 10.21 -4.11
N ILE A 6 25.58 10.77 -4.12
CA ILE A 6 26.65 10.35 -3.20
C ILE A 6 26.58 11.06 -1.85
N ILE A 7 25.90 12.20 -1.75
CA ILE A 7 25.86 12.99 -0.51
C ILE A 7 24.90 12.38 0.52
N ILE A 8 23.85 11.66 0.11
CA ILE A 8 22.86 11.07 1.04
C ILE A 8 23.46 9.91 1.84
N ILE A 9 24.40 9.16 1.29
CA ILE A 9 25.00 7.98 1.94
C ILE A 9 26.09 8.37 2.95
N LEU A 10 26.78 9.50 2.75
CA LEU A 10 27.94 9.86 3.59
C LEU A 10 27.62 10.68 4.84
N THR A 11 26.41 11.22 4.99
CA THR A 11 26.02 11.98 6.21
C THR A 11 25.53 11.08 7.34
N PHE A 12 25.33 9.80 7.10
CA PHE A 12 24.78 8.85 8.08
C PHE A 12 25.73 8.51 9.25
N CYS A 13 27.01 8.73 9.09
CA CYS A 13 28.01 8.31 10.10
C CYS A 13 28.21 9.29 11.27
N SER A 14 27.68 10.51 11.24
CA SER A 14 28.01 11.55 12.24
C SER A 14 26.91 11.86 13.25
N LEU A 15 25.73 11.23 13.18
CA LEU A 15 24.58 11.53 14.04
C LEU A 15 24.17 10.38 14.97
N ALA A 16 25.07 9.48 15.30
CA ALA A 16 24.81 8.30 16.12
C ALA A 16 24.55 8.58 17.61
N SER A 17 24.34 9.82 18.03
CA SER A 17 24.32 10.17 19.46
C SER A 17 23.13 10.99 19.96
N SER A 18 21.96 10.93 19.38
CA SER A 18 20.79 11.48 20.05
C SER A 18 19.62 10.51 20.06
N LEU A 19 19.26 10.11 21.28
CA LEU A 19 18.02 9.47 21.79
C LEU A 19 16.98 9.01 20.75
N ALA A 20 16.36 7.86 20.98
CA ALA A 20 15.40 7.15 20.09
C ALA A 20 14.40 8.05 19.36
N GLN A 21 14.02 9.19 19.93
CA GLN A 21 13.16 10.18 19.33
C GLN A 21 13.79 10.83 18.07
N GLY A 22 15.12 10.93 18.00
CA GLY A 22 15.85 11.49 16.86
C GLY A 22 15.88 10.59 15.62
N LYS A 23 15.97 9.27 15.78
CA LYS A 23 16.14 8.33 14.66
C LYS A 23 14.92 8.32 13.72
N TYR A 24 13.73 8.31 14.29
CA TYR A 24 12.50 8.34 13.48
C TYR A 24 12.33 9.68 12.74
N GLU A 25 12.67 10.80 13.38
CA GLU A 25 12.61 12.11 12.73
C GLU A 25 13.68 12.26 11.64
N VAL A 26 14.87 11.73 11.84
CA VAL A 26 15.91 11.65 10.80
C VAL A 26 15.40 10.84 9.61
N PHE A 27 14.86 9.64 9.87
CA PHE A 27 14.24 8.82 8.81
C PHE A 27 13.17 9.59 8.04
N ARG A 28 12.24 10.25 8.73
CA ARG A 28 11.17 11.03 8.09
C ARG A 28 11.71 12.15 7.20
N LYS A 29 12.72 12.84 7.66
CA LYS A 29 13.36 13.94 6.91
C LYS A 29 14.01 13.41 5.63
N GLU A 30 14.80 12.36 5.72
CA GLU A 30 15.46 11.74 4.57
C GLU A 30 14.42 11.15 3.59
N MET A 31 13.41 10.45 4.09
CA MET A 31 12.33 9.90 3.28
C MET A 31 11.56 10.99 2.54
N SER A 32 11.30 12.12 3.18
CA SER A 32 10.63 13.28 2.55
C SER A 32 11.41 13.83 1.35
N LEU A 33 12.74 13.81 1.40
CA LEU A 33 13.57 14.24 0.26
C LEU A 33 13.46 13.25 -0.91
N ILE A 34 13.45 11.95 -0.60
CA ILE A 34 13.26 10.90 -1.62
C ILE A 34 11.87 11.01 -2.26
N GLU A 35 10.82 11.20 -1.45
CA GLU A 35 9.45 11.37 -1.94
C GLU A 35 9.28 12.62 -2.80
N LYS A 36 9.95 13.71 -2.44
CA LYS A 36 9.96 14.93 -3.26
C LYS A 36 10.56 14.65 -4.65
N GLN A 37 11.69 13.94 -4.71
CA GLN A 37 12.31 13.55 -5.98
C GLN A 37 11.42 12.58 -6.78
N GLU A 38 10.79 11.63 -6.10
CA GLU A 38 9.83 10.70 -6.73
C GLU A 38 8.65 11.46 -7.34
N ASN A 39 8.11 12.45 -6.65
CA ASN A 39 7.01 13.26 -7.14
C ASN A 39 7.40 14.07 -8.39
N GLU A 40 8.63 14.59 -8.49
CA GLU A 40 9.10 15.25 -9.71
C GLU A 40 9.17 14.27 -10.89
N TYR A 41 9.65 13.04 -10.68
CA TYR A 41 9.63 12.01 -11.72
C TYR A 41 8.20 11.67 -12.14
N ARG A 42 7.28 11.51 -11.19
CA ARG A 42 5.86 11.23 -11.46
C ARG A 42 5.20 12.30 -12.31
N LYS A 43 5.46 13.57 -12.05
CA LYS A 43 4.96 14.69 -12.86
C LYS A 43 5.42 14.61 -14.32
N VAL A 44 6.67 14.21 -14.56
CA VAL A 44 7.19 14.04 -15.91
C VAL A 44 6.54 12.85 -16.60
N ILE A 45 6.43 11.71 -15.91
CA ILE A 45 5.99 10.43 -16.50
C ILE A 45 4.49 10.44 -16.77
N TRP A 46 3.68 10.87 -15.79
CA TRP A 46 2.21 10.74 -15.80
C TRP A 46 1.46 12.07 -15.80
N GLY A 47 2.17 13.20 -15.68
CA GLY A 47 1.54 14.51 -15.72
C GLY A 47 1.17 14.95 -17.15
N GLU A 48 0.26 15.89 -17.23
CA GLU A 48 -0.03 16.58 -18.50
C GLU A 48 1.16 17.48 -18.86
N ASN A 49 1.90 17.09 -19.87
CA ASN A 49 3.09 17.79 -20.34
C ASN A 49 3.45 17.36 -21.76
N ASP A 50 4.25 18.18 -22.46
CA ASP A 50 4.67 18.01 -23.85
C ASP A 50 6.02 17.27 -24.00
N PHE A 51 6.48 16.58 -22.96
CA PHE A 51 7.74 15.82 -23.03
C PHE A 51 7.63 14.66 -24.02
N SER A 52 8.70 14.43 -24.79
CA SER A 52 8.78 13.29 -25.71
C SER A 52 8.69 11.96 -24.97
N GLN A 53 8.20 10.91 -25.66
CA GLN A 53 8.11 9.56 -25.06
C GLN A 53 9.47 9.04 -24.62
N ASP A 54 10.51 9.22 -25.43
CA ASP A 54 11.89 8.81 -25.08
C ASP A 54 12.38 9.46 -23.78
N TYR A 55 12.05 10.73 -23.58
CA TYR A 55 12.39 11.42 -22.33
C TYR A 55 11.61 10.85 -21.15
N LYS A 56 10.31 10.63 -21.28
CA LYS A 56 9.47 9.99 -20.25
C LYS A 56 10.00 8.60 -19.90
N ASP A 57 10.40 7.80 -20.88
CA ASP A 57 10.96 6.46 -20.67
C ASP A 57 12.31 6.52 -19.92
N SER A 58 13.15 7.51 -20.24
CA SER A 58 14.40 7.72 -19.52
C SER A 58 14.16 8.08 -18.04
N VAL A 59 13.18 8.94 -17.78
CA VAL A 59 12.79 9.34 -16.41
C VAL A 59 12.13 8.18 -15.67
N TYR A 60 11.33 7.36 -16.35
CA TYR A 60 10.72 6.16 -15.78
C TYR A 60 11.76 5.16 -15.26
N LYS A 61 12.85 4.93 -16.03
CA LYS A 61 13.96 4.09 -15.56
C LYS A 61 14.59 4.65 -14.28
N LYS A 62 14.81 5.97 -14.21
CA LYS A 62 15.34 6.62 -13.00
C LYS A 62 14.37 6.49 -11.83
N HIS A 63 13.08 6.65 -12.07
CA HIS A 63 12.04 6.46 -11.06
C HIS A 63 12.07 5.03 -10.49
N GLN A 64 12.20 4.00 -11.33
CA GLN A 64 12.28 2.62 -10.87
C GLN A 64 13.51 2.37 -9.98
N VAL A 65 14.66 2.96 -10.30
CA VAL A 65 15.85 2.88 -9.45
C VAL A 65 15.61 3.57 -8.12
N LEU A 66 15.05 4.78 -8.13
CA LEU A 66 14.74 5.53 -6.91
C LEU A 66 13.76 4.78 -5.99
N VAL A 67 12.74 4.12 -6.56
CA VAL A 67 11.78 3.31 -5.77
C VAL A 67 12.50 2.14 -5.10
N LYS A 68 13.40 1.44 -5.78
CA LYS A 68 14.20 0.37 -5.17
C LYS A 68 15.07 0.88 -4.04
N GLU A 69 15.77 1.99 -4.24
CA GLU A 69 16.62 2.61 -3.23
C GLU A 69 15.80 3.07 -2.01
N LYS A 70 14.60 3.64 -2.24
CA LYS A 70 13.66 4.01 -1.18
C LYS A 70 13.24 2.82 -0.32
N VAL A 71 12.92 1.70 -0.95
CA VAL A 71 12.53 0.47 -0.24
C VAL A 71 13.71 -0.09 0.56
N GLU A 72 14.91 -0.14 -0.02
CA GLU A 72 16.09 -0.63 0.70
C GLU A 72 16.50 0.31 1.84
N PHE A 73 16.39 1.60 1.68
CA PHE A 73 16.59 2.57 2.76
C PHE A 73 15.60 2.31 3.92
N ALA A 74 14.31 2.14 3.62
CA ALA A 74 13.30 1.81 4.61
C ALA A 74 13.61 0.48 5.33
N LYS A 75 13.94 -0.59 4.59
CA LYS A 75 14.30 -1.90 5.15
C LYS A 75 15.50 -1.81 6.09
N ASN A 76 16.56 -1.11 5.69
CA ASN A 76 17.77 -0.97 6.50
C ASN A 76 17.47 -0.20 7.79
N THR A 77 16.71 0.90 7.69
CA THR A 77 16.32 1.69 8.88
C THR A 77 15.43 0.88 9.82
N ILE A 78 14.49 0.07 9.31
CA ILE A 78 13.67 -0.83 10.11
C ILE A 78 14.57 -1.85 10.85
N ARG A 79 15.55 -2.46 10.18
CA ARG A 79 16.45 -3.46 10.80
C ARG A 79 17.19 -2.90 12.01
N GLU A 80 17.57 -1.63 11.96
CA GLU A 80 18.29 -0.95 13.04
C GLU A 80 17.37 -0.45 14.17
N ASN A 81 16.05 -0.50 14.00
CA ASN A 81 15.10 0.10 14.93
C ASN A 81 13.90 -0.84 15.24
N ARG A 82 14.17 -2.13 15.46
CA ARG A 82 13.18 -3.17 15.74
C ARG A 82 12.48 -3.05 17.11
N ASP A 83 12.93 -2.20 17.95
CA ASP A 83 12.39 -1.87 19.29
C ASP A 83 11.46 -0.65 19.29
N ASP A 84 11.30 0.02 18.14
CA ASP A 84 10.47 1.20 18.01
C ASP A 84 9.21 0.90 17.17
N GLU A 85 8.04 0.94 17.79
CA GLU A 85 6.73 0.66 17.18
C GLU A 85 6.43 1.54 15.97
N ARG A 86 6.96 2.75 15.89
CA ARG A 86 6.74 3.67 14.78
C ARG A 86 7.22 3.09 13.45
N PHE A 87 8.21 2.20 13.48
CA PHE A 87 8.73 1.54 12.29
C PHE A 87 7.83 0.42 11.74
N LEU A 88 6.80 -0.02 12.48
CA LEU A 88 5.72 -0.85 11.92
C LEU A 88 4.99 -0.12 10.79
N LYS A 89 4.73 1.18 10.98
CA LYS A 89 4.10 2.00 9.93
C LYS A 89 5.05 2.23 8.74
N VAL A 90 6.35 2.33 8.98
CA VAL A 90 7.36 2.40 7.91
C VAL A 90 7.34 1.11 7.09
N LEU A 91 7.30 -0.05 7.75
CA LEU A 91 7.19 -1.35 7.09
C LEU A 91 5.92 -1.42 6.23
N ASP A 92 4.78 -0.99 6.76
CA ASP A 92 3.51 -1.01 6.06
C ASP A 92 3.50 -0.09 4.81
N ILE A 93 3.94 1.15 4.95
CA ILE A 93 3.84 2.16 3.89
C ILE A 93 4.87 1.91 2.77
N TYR A 94 6.11 1.60 3.13
CA TYR A 94 7.23 1.63 2.18
C TYR A 94 7.69 0.26 1.71
N VAL A 95 7.38 -0.81 2.43
CA VAL A 95 7.97 -2.13 2.18
C VAL A 95 6.91 -3.19 1.88
N ARG A 96 5.76 -3.18 2.56
CA ARG A 96 4.74 -4.24 2.47
C ARG A 96 4.36 -4.63 1.04
N ASN A 97 4.16 -3.66 0.15
CA ASN A 97 3.75 -3.90 -1.24
C ASN A 97 4.80 -4.64 -2.08
N PHE A 98 6.01 -4.79 -1.55
CA PHE A 98 7.12 -5.50 -2.19
C PHE A 98 7.40 -6.86 -1.54
N LEU A 99 6.53 -7.29 -0.62
CA LEU A 99 6.66 -8.54 0.13
C LEU A 99 5.46 -9.45 -0.13
N SER A 100 5.71 -10.75 -0.15
CA SER A 100 4.66 -11.75 0.03
C SER A 100 4.11 -11.69 1.46
N LEU A 101 2.96 -12.33 1.70
CA LEU A 101 2.40 -12.39 3.06
C LEU A 101 3.35 -13.10 4.06
N ASP A 102 4.08 -14.10 3.59
CA ASP A 102 5.03 -14.83 4.43
C ASP A 102 6.26 -13.99 4.77
N GLU A 103 6.78 -13.24 3.80
CA GLU A 103 7.87 -12.29 4.04
C GLU A 103 7.43 -11.15 4.96
N PHE A 104 6.22 -10.62 4.78
CA PHE A 104 5.69 -9.58 5.65
C PHE A 104 5.52 -10.07 7.09
N GLU A 105 5.01 -11.29 7.29
CA GLU A 105 4.93 -11.91 8.61
C GLU A 105 6.31 -12.13 9.22
N ALA A 106 7.29 -12.57 8.43
CA ALA A 106 8.66 -12.73 8.89
C ALA A 106 9.26 -11.39 9.35
N GLU A 107 9.04 -10.31 8.60
CA GLU A 107 9.48 -8.97 8.98
C GLU A 107 8.84 -8.49 10.31
N LEU A 108 7.55 -8.76 10.53
CA LEU A 108 6.87 -8.41 11.79
C LEU A 108 7.45 -9.20 12.97
N LYS A 109 7.76 -10.47 12.78
CA LYS A 109 8.38 -11.34 13.82
C LYS A 109 9.82 -10.91 14.19
N MET A 110 10.48 -10.12 13.37
CA MET A 110 11.80 -9.57 13.65
C MET A 110 11.77 -8.37 14.61
N PHE A 111 10.62 -7.76 14.84
CA PHE A 111 10.49 -6.71 15.85
C PHE A 111 10.65 -7.27 17.27
N SER A 112 11.02 -6.42 18.24
CA SER A 112 11.16 -6.83 19.64
C SER A 112 9.84 -7.41 20.19
N CYS A 113 9.93 -8.27 21.20
CA CYS A 113 8.75 -8.85 21.85
C CYS A 113 7.79 -7.78 22.41
N GLN A 114 8.31 -6.62 22.79
CA GLN A 114 7.48 -5.50 23.25
C GLN A 114 6.65 -4.93 22.09
N VAL A 115 7.28 -4.67 20.95
CA VAL A 115 6.59 -4.15 19.75
C VAL A 115 5.61 -5.17 19.21
N GLN A 116 5.97 -6.45 19.19
CA GLN A 116 5.05 -7.51 18.72
C GLN A 116 3.76 -7.59 19.55
N LYS A 117 3.80 -7.25 20.84
CA LYS A 117 2.61 -7.25 21.73
C LYS A 117 1.74 -6.02 21.60
N THR A 118 2.17 -4.98 20.89
CA THR A 118 1.36 -3.77 20.69
C THR A 118 0.13 -4.07 19.84
N GLU A 119 -0.94 -3.34 20.09
CA GLU A 119 -2.18 -3.45 19.31
C GLU A 119 -1.93 -3.19 17.81
N ALA A 120 -1.03 -2.25 17.49
CA ALA A 120 -0.66 -1.96 16.11
C ALA A 120 -0.05 -3.17 15.40
N CYS A 121 0.89 -3.88 16.06
CA CYS A 121 1.50 -5.09 15.48
C CYS A 121 0.50 -6.24 15.37
N GLN A 122 -0.35 -6.43 16.39
CA GLN A 122 -1.37 -7.48 16.39
C GLN A 122 -2.39 -7.29 15.25
N ARG A 123 -2.77 -6.05 14.92
CA ARG A 123 -3.62 -5.77 13.74
C ARG A 123 -2.98 -6.23 12.42
N TYR A 124 -1.66 -6.15 12.28
CA TYR A 124 -0.99 -6.69 11.09
C TYR A 124 -1.00 -8.22 11.04
N PHE A 125 -0.84 -8.90 12.17
CA PHE A 125 -1.00 -10.36 12.21
C PHE A 125 -2.43 -10.80 11.88
N GLU A 126 -3.43 -10.09 12.37
CA GLU A 126 -4.82 -10.33 11.99
C GLU A 126 -5.06 -10.07 10.50
N PHE A 127 -4.53 -8.99 9.95
CA PHE A 127 -4.59 -8.72 8.52
C PHE A 127 -4.01 -9.91 7.71
N ILE A 128 -2.83 -10.41 8.07
CA ILE A 128 -2.20 -11.57 7.40
C ILE A 128 -3.11 -12.80 7.49
N LYS A 129 -3.68 -13.07 8.65
CA LYS A 129 -4.61 -14.17 8.86
C LYS A 129 -5.79 -14.10 7.89
N TYR A 130 -6.45 -12.94 7.79
CA TYR A 130 -7.58 -12.75 6.88
C TYR A 130 -7.16 -12.73 5.41
N ALA A 131 -6.01 -12.16 5.08
CA ALA A 131 -5.49 -12.17 3.72
C ALA A 131 -5.21 -13.58 3.21
N ARG A 132 -4.72 -14.48 4.08
CA ARG A 132 -4.50 -15.90 3.73
C ARG A 132 -5.79 -16.67 3.48
N ILE A 133 -6.88 -16.32 4.16
CA ILE A 133 -8.19 -16.93 3.92
C ILE A 133 -8.78 -16.48 2.58
N ASN A 134 -8.52 -15.22 2.20
CA ASN A 134 -9.05 -14.60 0.97
C ASN A 134 -8.10 -14.73 -0.23
N THR A 135 -7.33 -15.80 -0.32
CA THR A 135 -6.49 -16.09 -1.49
C THR A 135 -7.31 -16.64 -2.65
N PRO A 136 -6.91 -16.37 -3.90
CA PRO A 136 -7.56 -16.94 -5.09
C PRO A 136 -7.69 -18.47 -4.98
N GLY A 137 -8.85 -19.01 -5.38
CA GLY A 137 -9.17 -20.42 -5.29
C GLY A 137 -9.71 -20.90 -3.94
N LYS A 138 -9.78 -20.02 -2.93
CA LYS A 138 -10.46 -20.31 -1.66
C LYS A 138 -11.91 -19.82 -1.69
N GLN A 139 -12.73 -20.46 -0.88
CA GLN A 139 -14.11 -20.00 -0.67
C GLN A 139 -14.06 -18.64 0.04
N CYS A 140 -14.79 -17.66 -0.50
CA CYS A 140 -14.91 -16.34 0.11
C CYS A 140 -15.60 -16.41 1.48
N ILE A 141 -15.23 -15.48 2.37
CA ILE A 141 -15.92 -15.30 3.65
C ILE A 141 -17.31 -14.74 3.36
N ASP A 142 -18.34 -15.41 3.89
CA ASP A 142 -19.70 -14.89 3.83
C ASP A 142 -19.90 -13.78 4.88
N PHE A 143 -20.68 -12.78 4.53
CA PHE A 143 -20.99 -11.66 5.44
C PHE A 143 -22.41 -11.15 5.20
N GLU A 144 -22.92 -10.43 6.19
CA GLU A 144 -24.22 -9.79 6.14
C GLU A 144 -24.05 -8.28 6.31
N MET A 145 -24.79 -7.51 5.53
CA MET A 145 -24.82 -6.05 5.61
C MET A 145 -26.24 -5.53 5.43
N LYS A 146 -26.52 -4.35 5.99
CA LYS A 146 -27.77 -3.66 5.70
C LYS A 146 -27.67 -2.97 4.36
N GLY A 147 -28.61 -3.26 3.49
CA GLY A 147 -28.82 -2.53 2.25
C GLY A 147 -29.32 -1.10 2.52
N HIS A 148 -29.29 -0.27 1.50
CA HIS A 148 -29.80 1.11 1.55
C HIS A 148 -31.29 1.17 1.96
N ASP A 149 -32.09 0.12 1.68
CA ASP A 149 -33.49 -0.01 2.10
C ASP A 149 -33.67 -0.54 3.55
N GLY A 150 -32.57 -0.69 4.29
CA GLY A 150 -32.52 -1.18 5.67
C GLY A 150 -32.67 -2.70 5.83
N LYS A 151 -32.89 -3.45 4.72
CA LYS A 151 -32.93 -4.92 4.77
C LYS A 151 -31.54 -5.51 4.88
N THR A 152 -31.43 -6.61 5.61
CA THR A 152 -30.19 -7.37 5.67
C THR A 152 -30.01 -8.16 4.39
N ILE A 153 -28.85 -8.00 3.75
CA ILE A 153 -28.41 -8.73 2.57
C ILE A 153 -27.26 -9.65 3.01
N LYS A 154 -27.42 -10.94 2.73
CA LYS A 154 -26.36 -11.92 2.93
C LYS A 154 -25.60 -12.10 1.62
N PHE A 155 -24.28 -11.97 1.64
CA PHE A 155 -23.47 -11.99 0.45
C PHE A 155 -23.62 -13.32 -0.33
N SER A 156 -23.75 -14.44 0.38
CA SER A 156 -24.01 -15.75 -0.23
C SER A 156 -25.31 -15.81 -1.04
N ASP A 157 -26.32 -15.01 -0.71
CA ASP A 157 -27.57 -14.97 -1.45
C ASP A 157 -27.41 -14.23 -2.80
N VAL A 158 -26.33 -13.44 -2.92
CA VAL A 158 -25.96 -12.75 -4.16
C VAL A 158 -25.06 -13.64 -5.01
N TYR A 159 -23.89 -14.06 -4.48
CA TYR A 159 -22.91 -14.75 -5.33
C TYR A 159 -23.38 -16.12 -5.82
N LYS A 160 -24.30 -16.80 -5.13
CA LYS A 160 -24.87 -18.08 -5.60
C LYS A 160 -25.79 -17.95 -6.81
N LYS A 161 -26.29 -16.76 -7.10
CA LYS A 161 -27.20 -16.48 -8.21
C LYS A 161 -26.50 -15.98 -9.46
N HIS A 162 -25.24 -15.59 -9.36
CA HIS A 162 -24.48 -14.95 -10.43
C HIS A 162 -23.22 -15.73 -10.77
N LYS A 163 -22.77 -15.63 -12.02
CA LYS A 163 -21.55 -16.30 -12.50
C LYS A 163 -20.29 -15.65 -11.95
N LEU A 164 -20.34 -14.32 -11.74
CA LEU A 164 -19.27 -13.51 -11.22
C LEU A 164 -19.86 -12.36 -10.40
N VAL A 165 -19.26 -12.07 -9.25
CA VAL A 165 -19.62 -10.91 -8.43
C VAL A 165 -18.38 -10.05 -8.20
N LEU A 166 -18.47 -8.77 -8.58
CA LEU A 166 -17.49 -7.76 -8.21
C LEU A 166 -17.91 -7.15 -6.88
N ILE A 167 -17.03 -7.19 -5.87
CA ILE A 167 -17.22 -6.43 -4.64
C ILE A 167 -16.42 -5.13 -4.77
N ASP A 168 -17.11 -4.00 -4.68
CA ASP A 168 -16.52 -2.66 -4.71
C ASP A 168 -16.59 -2.04 -3.31
N PHE A 169 -15.44 -1.93 -2.65
CA PHE A 169 -15.34 -1.23 -1.36
C PHE A 169 -15.06 0.26 -1.61
N TRP A 170 -15.98 1.11 -1.21
CA TRP A 170 -15.88 2.53 -1.45
C TRP A 170 -16.30 3.39 -0.25
N ALA A 171 -16.06 4.68 -0.30
CA ALA A 171 -16.58 5.63 0.67
C ALA A 171 -16.83 7.00 0.00
N SER A 172 -17.78 7.76 0.52
CA SER A 172 -18.14 9.08 -0.03
C SER A 172 -16.98 10.09 -0.03
N TRP A 173 -16.07 9.98 0.92
CA TRP A 173 -14.85 10.80 1.03
C TRP A 173 -13.68 10.26 0.19
N CYS A 174 -13.74 9.06 -0.37
CA CYS A 174 -12.68 8.46 -1.18
C CYS A 174 -12.76 9.01 -2.62
N GLY A 175 -11.93 9.99 -2.95
CA GLY A 175 -11.90 10.60 -4.28
C GLY A 175 -11.54 9.61 -5.39
N ALA A 176 -10.58 8.71 -5.17
CA ALA A 176 -10.20 7.68 -6.13
C ALA A 176 -11.35 6.69 -6.39
N CYS A 177 -12.05 6.26 -5.34
CA CYS A 177 -13.21 5.36 -5.47
C CYS A 177 -14.32 6.02 -6.31
N ARG A 178 -14.62 7.30 -6.05
CA ARG A 178 -15.62 8.05 -6.82
C ARG A 178 -15.23 8.21 -8.29
N ALA A 179 -13.95 8.34 -8.60
CA ALA A 179 -13.46 8.43 -9.96
C ALA A 179 -13.63 7.12 -10.75
N THR A 180 -13.64 5.96 -10.08
CA THR A 180 -13.84 4.65 -10.72
C THR A 180 -15.32 4.27 -10.92
N MET A 181 -16.24 4.88 -10.16
CA MET A 181 -17.69 4.55 -10.23
C MET A 181 -18.29 4.59 -11.64
N PRO A 182 -18.00 5.59 -12.51
CA PRO A 182 -18.54 5.59 -13.88
C PRO A 182 -18.12 4.36 -14.67
N SER A 183 -16.88 3.87 -14.48
CA SER A 183 -16.38 2.68 -15.14
C SER A 183 -17.05 1.40 -14.61
N ILE A 184 -17.27 1.32 -13.30
CA ILE A 184 -17.99 0.21 -12.66
C ILE A 184 -19.43 0.16 -13.16
N LYS A 185 -20.11 1.32 -13.24
CA LYS A 185 -21.47 1.42 -13.78
C LYS A 185 -21.55 0.94 -15.23
N LYS A 186 -20.63 1.41 -16.06
CA LYS A 186 -20.57 0.98 -17.47
C LYS A 186 -20.32 -0.52 -17.60
N MET A 187 -19.44 -1.08 -16.76
CA MET A 187 -19.20 -2.52 -16.72
C MET A 187 -20.47 -3.28 -16.31
N TYR A 188 -21.20 -2.82 -15.30
CA TYR A 188 -22.46 -3.41 -14.88
C TYR A 188 -23.47 -3.42 -16.02
N GLU A 189 -23.69 -2.28 -16.70
CA GLU A 189 -24.61 -2.16 -17.83
C GLU A 189 -24.30 -3.15 -18.98
N VAL A 190 -23.02 -3.43 -19.24
CA VAL A 190 -22.57 -4.33 -20.32
C VAL A 190 -22.65 -5.81 -19.94
N TYR A 191 -22.43 -6.15 -18.66
CA TYR A 191 -22.20 -7.54 -18.25
C TYR A 191 -23.26 -8.12 -17.31
N HIS A 192 -24.18 -7.31 -16.77
CA HIS A 192 -25.21 -7.80 -15.85
C HIS A 192 -26.05 -8.92 -16.48
N GLU A 193 -26.58 -8.72 -17.69
CA GLU A 193 -27.35 -9.71 -18.44
C GLU A 193 -26.55 -10.99 -18.77
N LYS A 194 -25.21 -10.93 -18.67
CA LYS A 194 -24.30 -12.07 -18.88
C LYS A 194 -24.00 -12.83 -17.57
N GLY A 195 -24.59 -12.40 -16.47
CA GLY A 195 -24.49 -13.03 -15.17
C GLY A 195 -23.39 -12.42 -14.26
N VAL A 196 -23.00 -11.18 -14.49
CA VAL A 196 -22.11 -10.42 -13.60
C VAL A 196 -22.94 -9.53 -12.68
N GLU A 197 -22.65 -9.56 -11.39
CA GLU A 197 -23.27 -8.67 -10.40
C GLU A 197 -22.22 -7.77 -9.75
N VAL A 198 -22.64 -6.62 -9.24
CA VAL A 198 -21.80 -5.67 -8.48
C VAL A 198 -22.40 -5.42 -7.11
N VAL A 199 -21.61 -5.67 -6.08
CA VAL A 199 -21.96 -5.37 -4.69
C VAL A 199 -21.06 -4.25 -4.19
N SER A 200 -21.62 -3.05 -4.07
CA SER A 200 -20.90 -1.89 -3.51
C SER A 200 -21.08 -1.84 -2.01
N VAL A 201 -19.98 -1.79 -1.28
CA VAL A 201 -19.91 -1.82 0.19
C VAL A 201 -19.31 -0.49 0.66
N SER A 202 -20.01 0.22 1.56
CA SER A 202 -19.62 1.54 2.08
C SER A 202 -19.59 1.55 3.61
#